data_d1dd43dd43892e83eb99c44c5781434f
#
_entry.id   d1dd43dd43892e83eb99c44c5781434f
#
_cell.length_a   1.000
_cell.length_b   1.000
_cell.length_c   1.000
_cell.angle_alpha   90.00
_cell.angle_beta   90.00
_cell.angle_gamma   90.00
#
_symmetry.space_group_name_H-M   'P 1'
#
loop_
_entity.id
_entity.type
_entity.pdbx_description
1 polymer ?
#
loop_
_entity_poly.entity_id
_entity_poly.type
_entity_poly.pdbx_seq_one_letter_code
_entity_poly.pdbx_strand_id
1 'polypeptide(L)'
;KIKTHPTQSSKIYRPLFDIESENCKFVDDNFFECISTADLLITSASTTCMEALAIGVPVAIIGAKSQILQNPIPKTIPDDYWRICYSSSELIGFSKSVINLNENELILESERIRDSYFLLPTNENIEELIHLNHQI
;
A
#
# COMPACT_ATOMS: atom_id res chain seq x y z
N LYS A 1 -10.04 -9.27 -0.84
CA LYS A 1 -10.25 -8.75 -2.22
C LYS A 1 -8.96 -8.88 -3.02
N ILE A 2 -9.03 -9.24 -4.29
CA ILE A 2 -7.89 -9.25 -5.23
C ILE A 2 -8.16 -8.17 -6.27
N LYS A 3 -7.27 -7.17 -6.33
CA LYS A 3 -7.32 -6.11 -7.34
C LYS A 3 -6.12 -6.21 -8.28
N THR A 4 -6.37 -6.30 -9.57
CA THR A 4 -5.31 -6.27 -10.58
C THR A 4 -4.86 -4.84 -10.87
N HIS A 5 -3.66 -4.67 -11.43
CA HIS A 5 -3.21 -3.37 -11.91
C HIS A 5 -4.18 -2.81 -12.97
N PRO A 6 -4.44 -1.49 -13.03
CA PRO A 6 -5.40 -0.91 -13.97
C PRO A 6 -5.17 -1.26 -15.44
N THR A 7 -3.90 -1.50 -15.84
CA THR A 7 -3.54 -1.90 -17.21
C THR A 7 -3.68 -3.39 -17.49
N GLN A 8 -4.08 -4.19 -16.48
CA GLN A 8 -4.14 -5.64 -16.58
C GLN A 8 -5.55 -6.13 -16.24
N SER A 9 -6.17 -6.84 -17.19
CA SER A 9 -7.50 -7.41 -16.98
C SER A 9 -7.46 -8.54 -15.94
N SER A 10 -8.36 -8.51 -14.97
CA SER A 10 -8.57 -9.60 -14.00
C SER A 10 -8.85 -10.95 -14.67
N LYS A 11 -9.39 -10.94 -15.89
CA LYS A 11 -9.67 -12.18 -16.68
C LYS A 11 -8.42 -13.01 -16.96
N ILE A 12 -7.23 -12.38 -17.02
CA ILE A 12 -5.97 -13.09 -17.26
C ILE A 12 -5.55 -13.91 -16.02
N TYR A 13 -5.87 -13.38 -14.85
CA TYR A 13 -5.42 -13.96 -13.58
C TYR A 13 -6.44 -14.93 -12.97
N ARG A 14 -7.75 -14.73 -13.22
CA ARG A 14 -8.80 -15.60 -12.69
C ARG A 14 -8.54 -17.10 -12.87
N PRO A 15 -8.07 -17.57 -14.05
CA PRO A 15 -7.79 -19.01 -14.22
C PRO A 15 -6.59 -19.53 -13.42
N LEU A 16 -5.71 -18.64 -12.93
CA LEU A 16 -4.53 -19.01 -12.13
C LEU A 16 -4.88 -19.22 -10.65
N PHE A 17 -6.02 -18.72 -10.24
CA PHE A 17 -6.52 -18.84 -8.88
C PHE A 17 -7.79 -19.68 -8.92
N ASP A 18 -7.68 -20.93 -8.54
CA ASP A 18 -8.82 -21.88 -8.40
C ASP A 18 -9.79 -21.46 -7.28
N ILE A 19 -9.72 -20.19 -6.83
CA ILE A 19 -10.28 -19.77 -5.55
C ILE A 19 -11.12 -18.50 -5.73
N GLU A 20 -12.22 -18.55 -6.47
CA GLU A 20 -13.36 -17.69 -6.14
C GLU A 20 -14.14 -18.39 -5.02
N SER A 21 -13.81 -18.06 -3.80
CA SER A 21 -14.55 -18.46 -2.61
C SER A 21 -15.24 -17.24 -1.99
N GLU A 22 -16.15 -17.42 -1.06
CA GLU A 22 -16.75 -16.33 -0.29
C GLU A 22 -15.67 -15.44 0.37
N ASN A 23 -14.49 -16.01 0.65
CA ASN A 23 -13.37 -15.34 1.33
C ASN A 23 -12.33 -14.74 0.36
N CYS A 24 -12.41 -15.01 -0.96
CA CYS A 24 -11.45 -14.51 -1.93
C CYS A 24 -12.17 -14.15 -3.24
N LYS A 25 -12.13 -12.87 -3.63
CA LYS A 25 -12.79 -12.40 -4.85
C LYS A 25 -11.99 -11.31 -5.56
N PHE A 26 -12.05 -11.33 -6.89
CA PHE A 26 -11.56 -10.25 -7.71
C PHE A 26 -12.53 -9.08 -7.68
N VAL A 27 -11.98 -7.86 -7.63
CA VAL A 27 -12.73 -6.61 -7.63
C VAL A 27 -12.21 -5.69 -8.74
N ASP A 28 -13.11 -4.97 -9.37
CA ASP A 28 -12.82 -4.00 -10.44
C ASP A 28 -12.93 -2.53 -9.93
N ASP A 29 -13.31 -2.33 -8.65
CA ASP A 29 -13.39 -1.04 -7.97
C ASP A 29 -12.06 -0.28 -8.08
N ASN A 30 -12.06 1.03 -7.93
CA ASN A 30 -10.82 1.79 -7.93
C ASN A 30 -9.98 1.45 -6.66
N PHE A 31 -8.69 1.83 -6.69
CA PHE A 31 -7.76 1.50 -5.59
C PHE A 31 -8.23 2.07 -4.26
N PHE A 32 -8.66 3.34 -4.23
CA PHE A 32 -9.05 4.00 -2.98
C PHE A 32 -10.33 3.42 -2.38
N GLU A 33 -11.30 3.03 -3.19
CA GLU A 33 -12.51 2.32 -2.73
C GLU A 33 -12.16 0.95 -2.12
N CYS A 34 -11.18 0.25 -2.69
CA CYS A 34 -10.74 -1.03 -2.17
C CYS A 34 -9.98 -0.89 -0.85
N ILE A 35 -9.04 0.09 -0.79
CA ILE A 35 -8.10 0.21 0.32
C ILE A 35 -8.72 0.87 1.54
N SER A 36 -9.68 1.79 1.38
CA SER A 36 -10.35 2.49 2.47
C SER A 36 -11.12 1.57 3.44
N THR A 37 -11.38 0.33 3.04
CA THR A 37 -12.07 -0.69 3.84
C THR A 37 -11.19 -1.90 4.14
N ALA A 38 -9.89 -1.77 3.96
CA ALA A 38 -8.95 -2.87 4.15
C ALA A 38 -8.24 -2.75 5.49
N ASP A 39 -8.03 -3.88 6.15
CA ASP A 39 -7.23 -3.98 7.37
C ASP A 39 -5.73 -4.15 7.06
N LEU A 40 -5.38 -4.59 5.86
CA LEU A 40 -4.03 -4.84 5.41
C LEU A 40 -3.95 -4.79 3.88
N LEU A 41 -2.98 -4.06 3.34
CA LEU A 41 -2.58 -4.16 1.93
C LEU A 41 -1.49 -5.21 1.77
N ILE A 42 -1.71 -6.19 0.88
CA ILE A 42 -0.68 -7.13 0.45
C ILE A 42 -0.37 -6.82 -1.02
N THR A 43 0.87 -6.44 -1.30
CA THR A 43 1.27 -6.01 -2.65
C THR A 43 2.74 -6.34 -2.96
N SER A 44 3.17 -6.17 -4.20
CA SER A 44 4.60 -6.05 -4.53
C SER A 44 5.09 -4.62 -4.22
N ALA A 45 6.39 -4.35 -4.40
CA ALA A 45 6.91 -3.00 -4.24
C ALA A 45 6.23 -2.02 -5.21
N SER A 46 5.47 -1.07 -4.66
CA SER A 46 4.66 -0.10 -5.40
C SER A 46 4.51 1.19 -4.59
N THR A 47 4.35 2.32 -5.26
CA THR A 47 4.05 3.61 -4.62
C THR A 47 2.74 3.59 -3.83
N THR A 48 1.80 2.71 -4.19
CA THR A 48 0.55 2.50 -3.46
C THR A 48 0.76 2.07 -1.99
N CYS A 49 1.97 1.57 -1.64
CA CYS A 49 2.34 1.31 -0.26
C CYS A 49 2.26 2.58 0.61
N MET A 50 2.78 3.70 0.09
CA MET A 50 2.74 4.97 0.80
C MET A 50 1.33 5.54 0.92
N GLU A 51 0.52 5.38 -0.14
CA GLU A 51 -0.88 5.80 -0.13
C GLU A 51 -1.69 5.02 0.91
N ALA A 52 -1.46 3.70 1.03
CA ALA A 52 -2.11 2.87 2.03
C ALA A 52 -1.73 3.29 3.45
N LEU A 53 -0.43 3.47 3.73
CA LEU A 53 0.04 3.92 5.04
C LEU A 53 -0.49 5.30 5.41
N ALA A 54 -0.61 6.21 4.45
CA ALA A 54 -1.15 7.55 4.65
C ALA A 54 -2.63 7.58 5.03
N ILE A 55 -3.38 6.51 4.78
CA ILE A 55 -4.78 6.37 5.21
C ILE A 55 -4.95 5.38 6.38
N GLY A 56 -3.84 4.96 7.00
CA GLY A 56 -3.86 4.09 8.16
C GLY A 56 -4.02 2.60 7.84
N VAL A 57 -3.66 2.16 6.64
CA VAL A 57 -3.69 0.75 6.27
C VAL A 57 -2.27 0.19 6.26
N PRO A 58 -1.93 -0.76 7.16
CA PRO A 58 -0.65 -1.44 7.18
C PRO A 58 -0.34 -2.17 5.88
N VAL A 59 0.95 -2.39 5.58
CA VAL A 59 1.40 -2.91 4.29
C VAL A 59 2.32 -4.11 4.43
N ALA A 60 1.97 -5.22 3.77
CA ALA A 60 2.85 -6.35 3.54
C ALA A 60 3.35 -6.34 2.09
N ILE A 61 4.66 -6.18 1.91
CA ILE A 61 5.30 -6.24 0.59
C ILE A 61 5.79 -7.66 0.36
N ILE A 62 5.35 -8.28 -0.73
CA ILE A 62 5.84 -9.61 -1.10
C ILE A 62 7.18 -9.46 -1.80
N GLY A 63 8.22 -9.99 -1.19
CA GLY A 63 9.59 -10.01 -1.71
C GLY A 63 9.96 -11.38 -2.27
N ALA A 64 10.82 -11.39 -3.28
CA ALA A 64 11.47 -12.59 -3.77
C ALA A 64 12.98 -12.51 -3.49
N LYS A 65 13.53 -13.54 -2.84
CA LYS A 65 14.97 -13.58 -2.46
C LYS A 65 15.92 -13.51 -3.67
N SER A 66 15.43 -13.89 -4.86
CA SER A 66 16.18 -13.88 -6.12
C SER A 66 16.08 -12.57 -6.91
N GLN A 67 15.35 -11.58 -6.40
CA GLN A 67 15.11 -10.32 -7.10
C GLN A 67 15.56 -9.14 -6.26
N ILE A 68 16.03 -8.08 -6.95
CA ILE A 68 16.26 -6.78 -6.29
C ILE A 68 14.89 -6.15 -6.05
N LEU A 69 14.56 -5.95 -4.79
CA LEU A 69 13.35 -5.26 -4.39
C LEU A 69 13.68 -3.80 -4.07
N GLN A 70 13.12 -2.89 -4.83
CA GLN A 70 13.17 -1.49 -4.49
C GLN A 70 12.08 -1.20 -3.44
N ASN A 71 12.47 -1.02 -2.18
CA ASN A 71 11.53 -0.69 -1.12
C ASN A 71 11.03 0.76 -1.29
N PRO A 72 9.71 0.99 -1.50
CA PRO A 72 9.16 2.34 -1.64
C PRO A 72 8.95 3.05 -0.31
N ILE A 73 9.08 2.34 0.83
CA ILE A 73 8.76 2.86 2.15
C ILE A 73 10.04 3.41 2.80
N PRO A 74 10.05 4.69 3.22
CA PRO A 74 11.16 5.31 3.92
C PRO A 74 11.45 4.63 5.27
N LYS A 75 12.73 4.56 5.65
CA LYS A 75 13.17 3.97 6.92
C LYS A 75 12.68 4.73 8.16
N THR A 76 12.16 5.91 8.00
CA THR A 76 11.59 6.74 9.07
C THR A 76 10.20 6.27 9.49
N ILE A 77 9.55 5.40 8.70
CA ILE A 77 8.26 4.80 9.05
C ILE A 77 8.54 3.51 9.83
N PRO A 78 7.96 3.36 11.04
CA PRO A 78 8.16 2.20 11.88
C PRO A 78 7.74 0.89 11.18
N ASP A 79 8.51 -0.17 11.39
CA ASP A 79 8.31 -1.49 10.78
C ASP A 79 7.16 -2.30 11.40
N ASP A 80 6.52 -1.76 12.44
CA ASP A 80 5.25 -2.27 12.97
C ASP A 80 4.09 -2.11 11.98
N TYR A 81 4.14 -1.07 11.12
CA TYR A 81 3.09 -0.74 10.16
C TYR A 81 3.33 -1.32 8.76
N TRP A 82 4.52 -1.84 8.50
CA TRP A 82 4.84 -2.44 7.21
C TRP A 82 5.91 -3.51 7.33
N ARG A 83 5.94 -4.45 6.39
CA ARG A 83 6.97 -5.49 6.33
C ARG A 83 7.18 -6.03 4.93
N ILE A 84 8.45 -6.35 4.59
CA ILE A 84 8.75 -7.19 3.43
C ILE A 84 8.71 -8.65 3.87
N CYS A 85 7.85 -9.42 3.24
CA CYS A 85 7.63 -10.84 3.52
C CYS A 85 8.21 -11.70 2.39
N TYR A 86 9.16 -12.55 2.71
CA TYR A 86 9.81 -13.47 1.77
C TYR A 86 9.27 -14.91 1.86
N SER A 87 8.30 -15.13 2.71
CA SER A 87 7.63 -16.42 2.90
C SER A 87 6.20 -16.23 3.38
N SER A 88 5.38 -17.27 3.17
CA SER A 88 4.00 -17.29 3.69
C SER A 88 3.96 -17.24 5.22
N SER A 89 4.92 -17.84 5.91
CA SER A 89 5.01 -17.78 7.37
C SER A 89 5.27 -16.36 7.89
N GLU A 90 6.13 -15.59 7.22
CA GLU A 90 6.37 -14.18 7.55
C GLU A 90 5.12 -13.33 7.30
N LEU A 91 4.44 -13.55 6.18
CA LEU A 91 3.19 -12.86 5.87
C LEU A 91 2.10 -13.13 6.92
N ILE A 92 1.90 -14.41 7.28
CA ILE A 92 0.94 -14.80 8.31
C ILE A 92 1.31 -14.18 9.67
N GLY A 93 2.60 -14.20 10.02
CA GLY A 93 3.10 -13.59 11.25
C GLY A 93 2.79 -12.09 11.32
N PHE A 94 3.10 -11.37 10.25
CA PHE A 94 2.82 -9.94 10.15
C PHE A 94 1.31 -9.64 10.14
N SER A 95 0.51 -10.40 9.40
CA SER A 95 -0.96 -10.23 9.40
C SER A 95 -1.56 -10.38 10.80
N LYS A 96 -1.02 -11.29 11.62
CA LYS A 96 -1.44 -11.44 13.02
C LYS A 96 -1.01 -10.27 13.90
N SER A 97 0.17 -9.68 13.66
CA SER A 97 0.60 -8.50 14.43
C SER A 97 -0.25 -7.27 14.12
N VAL A 98 -0.68 -7.11 12.86
CA VAL A 98 -1.56 -6.01 12.43
C VAL A 98 -2.88 -5.97 13.20
N ILE A 99 -3.47 -7.13 13.48
CA ILE A 99 -4.74 -7.23 14.24
C ILE A 99 -4.61 -6.67 15.66
N ASN A 100 -3.38 -6.64 16.21
CA ASN A 100 -3.11 -6.16 17.56
C ASN A 100 -2.55 -4.72 17.59
N LEU A 101 -2.49 -4.03 16.45
CA LEU A 101 -2.06 -2.64 16.42
C LEU A 101 -3.04 -1.74 17.17
N ASN A 102 -2.49 -0.75 17.86
CA ASN A 102 -3.28 0.28 18.50
C ASN A 102 -3.83 1.24 17.44
N GLU A 103 -5.15 1.33 17.33
CA GLU A 103 -5.83 2.16 16.33
C GLU A 103 -5.46 3.64 16.44
N ASN A 104 -5.33 4.18 17.66
CA ASN A 104 -4.95 5.58 17.84
C ASN A 104 -3.52 5.85 17.37
N GLU A 105 -2.58 4.94 17.64
CA GLU A 105 -1.19 5.07 17.17
C GLU A 105 -1.12 4.97 15.64
N LEU A 106 -1.89 4.08 15.04
CA LEU A 106 -1.99 3.94 13.59
C LEU A 106 -2.54 5.20 12.93
N ILE A 107 -3.57 5.84 13.51
CA ILE A 107 -4.12 7.11 13.04
C ILE A 107 -3.05 8.21 13.11
N LEU A 108 -2.39 8.38 14.25
CA LEU A 108 -1.35 9.39 14.44
C LEU A 108 -0.19 9.21 13.45
N GLU A 109 0.24 7.97 13.24
CA GLU A 109 1.31 7.68 12.27
C GLU A 109 0.86 7.97 10.83
N SER A 110 -0.39 7.66 10.48
CA SER A 110 -0.93 7.96 9.15
C SER A 110 -0.98 9.47 8.88
N GLU A 111 -1.33 10.27 9.88
CA GLU A 111 -1.29 11.75 9.81
C GLU A 111 0.14 12.25 9.60
N ARG A 112 1.11 11.73 10.38
CA ARG A 112 2.52 12.07 10.23
C ARG A 112 3.05 11.72 8.83
N ILE A 113 2.64 10.59 8.27
CA ILE A 113 3.01 10.19 6.92
C ILE A 113 2.42 11.14 5.88
N ARG A 114 1.15 11.51 6.00
CA ARG A 114 0.51 12.49 5.10
C ARG A 114 1.27 13.82 5.11
N ASP A 115 1.53 14.35 6.29
CA ASP A 115 2.17 15.66 6.45
C ASP A 115 3.63 15.66 5.96
N SER A 116 4.32 14.52 6.07
CA SER A 116 5.75 14.41 5.71
C SER A 116 5.99 14.09 4.23
N TYR A 117 5.06 13.39 3.58
CA TYR A 117 5.31 12.80 2.25
C TYR A 117 4.28 13.18 1.18
N PHE A 118 3.18 13.80 1.55
CA PHE A 118 2.14 14.21 0.62
C PHE A 118 1.91 15.70 0.69
N LEU A 119 2.16 16.39 -0.42
CA LEU A 119 1.82 17.80 -0.55
C LEU A 119 0.31 17.97 -0.72
N LEU A 120 -0.29 18.80 0.13
CA LEU A 120 -1.67 19.23 -0.10
C LEU A 120 -1.72 20.07 -1.39
N PRO A 121 -2.70 19.85 -2.28
CA PRO A 121 -2.86 20.63 -3.52
C PRO A 121 -3.44 22.01 -3.19
N THR A 122 -2.64 22.88 -2.55
CA THR A 122 -2.96 24.30 -2.36
C THR A 122 -2.55 25.10 -3.58
N ASN A 123 -3.19 26.24 -3.83
CA ASN A 123 -2.82 27.11 -4.93
C ASN A 123 -1.34 27.52 -4.87
N GLU A 124 -0.82 27.79 -3.67
CA GLU A 124 0.57 28.15 -3.43
C GLU A 124 1.54 27.04 -3.85
N ASN A 125 1.26 25.79 -3.45
CA ASN A 125 2.09 24.63 -3.82
C ASN A 125 2.03 24.34 -5.32
N ILE A 126 0.89 24.57 -5.96
CA ILE A 126 0.73 24.40 -7.41
C ILE A 126 1.52 25.47 -8.16
N GLU A 127 1.45 26.72 -7.74
CA GLU A 127 2.20 27.82 -8.33
C GLU A 127 3.71 27.59 -8.20
N GLU A 128 4.20 27.16 -7.05
CA GLU A 128 5.61 26.82 -6.82
C GLU A 128 6.09 25.71 -7.78
N LEU A 129 5.33 24.65 -7.93
CA LEU A 129 5.64 23.55 -8.87
C LEU A 129 5.67 24.02 -10.34
N ILE A 130 4.78 24.92 -10.73
CA ILE A 130 4.75 25.49 -12.08
C ILE A 130 5.98 26.38 -12.32
N HIS A 131 6.35 27.21 -11.35
CA HIS A 131 7.51 28.10 -11.46
C HIS A 131 8.84 27.35 -11.51
N LEU A 132 8.99 26.24 -10.77
CA LEU A 132 10.18 25.40 -10.83
C LEU A 132 10.39 24.77 -12.22
N ASN A 133 9.31 24.44 -12.94
CA ASN A 133 9.37 23.85 -14.28
C ASN A 133 9.72 24.86 -15.39
N HIS A 134 9.72 26.19 -15.10
CA HIS A 134 10.13 27.23 -16.05
C HIS A 134 11.60 27.66 -15.90
N GLN A 135 12.35 27.07 -14.98
CA GLN A 135 13.77 27.37 -14.76
C GLN A 135 14.74 26.30 -15.30
N ILE A 136 14.25 25.33 -16.03
CA ILE A 136 15.01 24.29 -16.77
C ILE A 136 14.93 24.63 -18.30
#